data_841d7091ea655a2173535d4de4162488
#
_entry.id   841d7091ea655a2173535d4de4162488
#
_cell.length_a   1.000
_cell.length_b   1.000
_cell.length_c   1.000
_cell.angle_alpha   90.00
_cell.angle_beta   90.00
_cell.angle_gamma   90.00
#
_symmetry.space_group_name_H-M   'P 1'
#
loop_
_entity.id
_entity.type
_entity.pdbx_description
1 polymer ?
#
loop_
_entity_poly.entity_id
_entity_poly.type
_entity_poly.pdbx_seq_one_letter_code
_entity_poly.pdbx_strand_id
1 'polypeptide(L)'
;VQTCALPILKMQKTKEPLYLPISDEALKWLPQRGEAIDSDLIFPLTHEGTINKTLQQWAKAAGVTKHISFHVSRHTHATMMLTLGADLYTVSKLLGHKNIATTQIYAKIVDKKKEEAISLIPNLTD
;
A
#
# COMPACT_ATOMS: atom_id res chain seq x y z
N VAL A 1 -21.95 12.40 3.23
CA VAL A 1 -20.81 11.59 2.77
C VAL A 1 -20.49 12.03 1.37
N GLN A 2 -19.45 12.86 1.25
CA GLN A 2 -18.94 13.30 -0.03
C GLN A 2 -18.38 12.08 -0.74
N THR A 3 -19.02 11.63 -1.81
CA THR A 3 -18.49 10.60 -2.71
C THR A 3 -17.24 11.18 -3.37
N CYS A 4 -16.10 11.03 -2.74
CA CYS A 4 -14.83 11.26 -3.41
C CYS A 4 -14.80 10.35 -4.65
N ALA A 5 -14.69 10.96 -5.82
CA ALA A 5 -14.49 10.21 -7.06
C ALA A 5 -13.31 9.26 -6.85
N LEU A 6 -13.58 7.96 -6.91
CA LEU A 6 -12.53 6.95 -6.74
C LEU A 6 -11.55 7.10 -7.91
N PRO A 7 -10.27 7.32 -7.67
CA PRO A 7 -9.31 7.38 -8.76
C PRO A 7 -9.28 6.03 -9.47
N ILE A 8 -9.43 6.08 -10.77
CA ILE A 8 -9.29 4.91 -11.62
C ILE A 8 -7.84 4.86 -12.07
N LEU A 9 -7.09 3.90 -11.53
CA LEU A 9 -5.72 3.64 -11.94
C LEU A 9 -5.71 2.50 -12.96
N LYS A 10 -5.11 2.73 -14.11
CA LYS A 10 -4.89 1.65 -15.09
C LYS A 10 -3.55 0.99 -14.81
N MET A 11 -3.59 -0.23 -14.31
CA MET A 11 -2.36 -0.97 -14.00
C MET A 11 -1.56 -1.26 -15.27
N GLN A 12 -0.26 -0.94 -15.29
CA GLN A 12 0.58 -1.12 -16.48
C GLN A 12 0.68 -2.58 -16.94
N LYS A 13 0.81 -3.53 -16.00
CA LYS A 13 0.96 -4.96 -16.31
C LYS A 13 -0.33 -5.64 -16.77
N THR A 14 -1.45 -5.31 -16.15
CA THR A 14 -2.71 -6.02 -16.36
C THR A 14 -3.68 -5.28 -17.26
N LYS A 15 -3.42 -3.99 -17.52
CA LYS A 15 -4.31 -3.06 -18.25
C LYS A 15 -5.73 -2.94 -17.65
N GLU A 16 -5.96 -3.52 -16.49
CA GLU A 16 -7.24 -3.48 -15.78
C GLU A 16 -7.37 -2.20 -14.96
N PRO A 17 -8.57 -1.63 -14.89
CA PRO A 17 -8.83 -0.51 -14.00
C PRO A 17 -8.77 -0.99 -12.55
N LEU A 18 -8.10 -0.23 -11.70
CA LEU A 18 -8.07 -0.43 -10.26
C LEU A 18 -8.74 0.75 -9.59
N TYR A 19 -9.81 0.47 -8.85
CA TYR A 19 -10.52 1.47 -8.05
C TYR A 19 -9.95 1.46 -6.64
N LEU A 20 -9.35 2.57 -6.23
CA LEU A 20 -8.78 2.72 -4.90
C LEU A 20 -9.55 3.78 -4.11
N PRO A 21 -10.13 3.43 -2.96
CA PRO A 21 -10.62 4.44 -2.03
C PRO A 21 -9.42 5.24 -1.49
N ILE A 22 -9.57 6.55 -1.45
CA ILE A 22 -8.54 7.44 -0.92
C ILE A 22 -8.98 7.90 0.46
N SER A 23 -8.12 7.74 1.46
CA SER A 23 -8.36 8.25 2.80
C SER A 23 -8.22 9.78 2.84
N ASP A 24 -8.89 10.43 3.81
CA ASP A 24 -8.77 11.87 4.02
C ASP A 24 -7.31 12.29 4.25
N GLU A 25 -6.51 11.45 4.90
CA GLU A 25 -5.09 11.70 5.07
C GLU A 25 -4.34 11.68 3.73
N ALA A 26 -4.62 10.71 2.86
CA ALA A 26 -4.00 10.64 1.54
C ALA A 26 -4.40 11.83 0.66
N LEU A 27 -5.63 12.33 0.79
CA LEU A 27 -6.10 13.50 0.05
C LEU A 27 -5.27 14.77 0.33
N LYS A 28 -4.76 14.94 1.55
CA LYS A 28 -3.92 16.08 1.93
C LYS A 28 -2.60 16.13 1.15
N TRP A 29 -2.14 14.98 0.68
CA TRP A 29 -0.87 14.85 -0.04
C TRP A 29 -1.02 14.88 -1.56
N LEU A 30 -2.26 14.90 -2.06
CA LEU A 30 -2.48 15.06 -3.49
C LEU A 30 -2.27 16.53 -3.89
N PRO A 31 -1.57 16.79 -5.00
CA PRO A 31 -1.48 18.13 -5.55
C PRO A 31 -2.86 18.63 -5.97
N GLN A 32 -3.07 19.93 -5.88
CA GLN A 32 -4.28 20.54 -6.43
C GLN A 32 -4.32 20.37 -7.94
N ARG A 33 -5.46 19.96 -8.47
CA ARG A 33 -5.61 19.70 -9.91
C ARG A 33 -5.33 20.94 -10.77
N GLY A 34 -5.76 22.15 -10.32
CA GLY A 34 -5.63 23.36 -11.10
C GLY A 34 -6.24 23.20 -12.49
N GLU A 35 -5.47 23.57 -13.53
CA GLU A 35 -5.87 23.46 -14.95
C GLU A 35 -5.52 22.13 -15.59
N ALA A 36 -5.04 21.13 -14.79
CA ALA A 36 -4.64 19.83 -15.30
C ALA A 36 -5.83 19.09 -15.94
N ILE A 37 -5.58 18.43 -17.07
CA ILE A 37 -6.55 17.60 -17.79
C ILE A 37 -6.47 16.14 -17.34
N ASP A 38 -7.44 15.31 -17.73
CA ASP A 38 -7.53 13.90 -17.27
C ASP A 38 -6.36 13.01 -17.71
N SER A 39 -5.63 13.42 -18.74
CA SER A 39 -4.43 12.69 -19.18
C SER A 39 -3.15 13.05 -18.43
N ASP A 40 -3.18 14.12 -17.61
CA ASP A 40 -2.01 14.58 -16.90
C ASP A 40 -1.67 13.65 -15.72
N LEU A 41 -0.39 13.52 -15.45
CA LEU A 41 0.08 12.72 -14.33
C LEU A 41 -0.15 13.50 -13.02
N ILE A 42 -0.77 12.85 -12.04
CA ILE A 42 -0.93 13.40 -10.69
C ILE A 42 0.46 13.72 -10.08
N PHE A 43 1.41 12.81 -10.26
CA PHE A 43 2.80 13.00 -9.86
C PHE A 43 3.71 12.81 -11.09
N PRO A 44 4.34 13.85 -11.61
CA PRO A 44 5.26 13.77 -12.76
C PRO A 44 6.61 13.20 -12.30
N LEU A 45 6.60 11.93 -11.88
CA LEU A 45 7.79 11.25 -11.42
C LEU A 45 8.70 10.88 -12.59
N THR A 46 10.00 10.97 -12.36
CA THR A 46 11.04 10.50 -13.28
C THR A 46 11.06 8.97 -13.36
N HIS A 47 11.93 8.42 -14.20
CA HIS A 47 12.07 6.97 -14.33
C HIS A 47 12.38 6.29 -12.97
N GLU A 48 11.80 5.11 -12.73
CA GLU A 48 11.89 4.37 -11.44
C GLU A 48 13.33 4.18 -10.95
N GLY A 49 14.27 3.92 -11.85
CA GLY A 49 15.68 3.77 -11.50
C GLY A 49 16.28 5.05 -10.90
N THR A 50 15.89 6.22 -11.40
CA THR A 50 16.33 7.52 -10.85
C THR A 50 15.73 7.75 -9.47
N ILE A 51 14.43 7.45 -9.30
CA ILE A 51 13.75 7.56 -8.00
C ILE A 51 14.44 6.68 -6.97
N ASN A 52 14.70 5.41 -7.29
CA ASN A 52 15.35 4.46 -6.39
C ASN A 52 16.76 4.92 -5.99
N LYS A 53 17.53 5.48 -6.93
CA LYS A 53 18.86 6.04 -6.64
C LYS A 53 18.76 7.20 -5.64
N THR A 54 17.83 8.12 -5.85
CA THR A 54 17.60 9.27 -4.95
C THR A 54 17.14 8.80 -3.57
N LEU A 55 16.22 7.82 -3.49
CA LEU A 55 15.77 7.24 -2.23
C LEU A 55 16.91 6.58 -1.44
N GLN A 56 17.81 5.86 -2.12
CA GLN A 56 18.98 5.25 -1.49
C GLN A 56 19.96 6.30 -0.95
N GLN A 57 20.20 7.38 -1.71
CA GLN A 57 21.04 8.49 -1.25
C GLN A 57 20.45 9.16 -0.01
N TRP A 58 19.15 9.43 -0.03
CA TRP A 58 18.42 10.00 1.10
C TRP A 58 18.46 9.07 2.32
N ALA A 59 18.18 7.78 2.14
CA ALA A 59 18.23 6.79 3.21
C ALA A 59 19.63 6.73 3.86
N LYS A 60 20.68 6.72 3.03
CA LYS A 60 22.07 6.75 3.50
C LYS A 60 22.37 8.02 4.31
N ALA A 61 21.94 9.19 3.84
CA ALA A 61 22.12 10.46 4.54
C ALA A 61 21.37 10.49 5.88
N ALA A 62 20.22 9.80 5.98
CA ALA A 62 19.44 9.65 7.20
C ALA A 62 19.94 8.52 8.13
N GLY A 63 21.07 7.86 7.82
CA GLY A 63 21.61 6.76 8.62
C GLY A 63 20.83 5.45 8.52
N VAL A 64 19.94 5.30 7.54
CA VAL A 64 19.18 4.08 7.31
C VAL A 64 20.06 3.07 6.58
N THR A 65 20.34 1.93 7.23
CA THR A 65 21.22 0.88 6.70
C THR A 65 20.48 -0.13 5.81
N LYS A 66 19.15 -0.20 5.91
CA LYS A 66 18.32 -1.09 5.09
C LYS A 66 18.24 -0.58 3.66
N HIS A 67 18.21 -1.53 2.70
CA HIS A 67 17.95 -1.20 1.31
C HIS A 67 16.54 -0.64 1.14
N ILE A 68 16.43 0.62 0.72
CA ILE A 68 15.16 1.30 0.46
C ILE A 68 14.96 1.44 -1.06
N SER A 69 13.79 1.07 -1.55
CA SER A 69 13.37 1.29 -2.93
C SER A 69 11.93 1.78 -2.97
N PHE A 70 11.50 2.29 -4.10
CA PHE A 70 10.11 2.73 -4.28
C PHE A 70 9.11 1.58 -4.01
N HIS A 71 9.48 0.34 -4.33
CA HIS A 71 8.63 -0.83 -4.08
C HIS A 71 8.45 -1.16 -2.58
N VAL A 72 9.37 -0.74 -1.72
CA VAL A 72 9.26 -0.92 -0.26
C VAL A 72 8.02 -0.21 0.30
N SER A 73 7.61 0.93 -0.26
CA SER A 73 6.39 1.62 0.17
C SER A 73 5.15 0.73 0.03
N ARG A 74 5.09 -0.06 -1.05
CA ARG A 74 4.00 -1.02 -1.28
C ARG A 74 4.00 -2.15 -0.25
N HIS A 75 5.17 -2.68 0.09
CA HIS A 75 5.29 -3.69 1.16
C HIS A 75 4.89 -3.10 2.52
N THR A 76 5.34 -1.89 2.82
CA THR A 76 4.99 -1.19 4.06
C THR A 76 3.48 -0.96 4.16
N HIS A 77 2.84 -0.50 3.09
CA HIS A 77 1.38 -0.35 3.05
C HIS A 77 0.66 -1.68 3.31
N ALA A 78 1.07 -2.75 2.63
CA ALA A 78 0.47 -4.08 2.82
C ALA A 78 0.60 -4.58 4.26
N THR A 79 1.79 -4.50 4.84
CA THR A 79 2.05 -4.95 6.22
C THR A 79 1.29 -4.09 7.23
N MET A 80 1.24 -2.78 7.03
CA MET A 80 0.49 -1.87 7.87
C MET A 80 -1.01 -2.20 7.86
N MET A 81 -1.62 -2.39 6.68
CA MET A 81 -3.04 -2.72 6.57
C MET A 81 -3.38 -4.03 7.30
N LEU A 82 -2.55 -5.07 7.12
CA LEU A 82 -2.73 -6.34 7.82
C LEU A 82 -2.56 -6.18 9.35
N THR A 83 -1.60 -5.38 9.79
CA THR A 83 -1.39 -5.09 11.21
C THR A 83 -2.59 -4.35 11.81
N LEU A 84 -3.20 -3.44 11.06
CA LEU A 84 -4.41 -2.73 11.47
C LEU A 84 -5.68 -3.58 11.41
N GLY A 85 -5.63 -4.81 10.92
CA GLY A 85 -6.74 -5.76 10.96
C GLY A 85 -7.44 -6.00 9.63
N ALA A 86 -6.97 -5.40 8.53
CA ALA A 86 -7.49 -5.75 7.22
C ALA A 86 -7.18 -7.22 6.89
N ASP A 87 -8.11 -7.91 6.24
CA ASP A 87 -7.88 -9.29 5.81
C ASP A 87 -6.99 -9.36 4.56
N LEU A 88 -6.37 -10.52 4.35
CA LEU A 88 -5.41 -10.74 3.26
C LEU A 88 -6.04 -10.56 1.87
N TYR A 89 -7.32 -10.93 1.71
CA TYR A 89 -8.02 -10.79 0.44
C TYR A 89 -8.23 -9.30 0.09
N THR A 90 -8.70 -8.51 1.05
CA THR A 90 -8.87 -7.05 0.89
C THR A 90 -7.55 -6.39 0.52
N VAL A 91 -6.47 -6.70 1.24
CA VAL A 91 -5.13 -6.17 0.92
C VAL A 91 -4.68 -6.61 -0.47
N SER A 92 -4.93 -7.85 -0.87
CA SER A 92 -4.62 -8.33 -2.22
C SER A 92 -5.33 -7.51 -3.30
N LYS A 93 -6.61 -7.17 -3.08
CA LYS A 93 -7.39 -6.34 -4.01
C LYS A 93 -6.89 -4.89 -4.06
N LEU A 94 -6.59 -4.28 -2.91
CA LEU A 94 -6.00 -2.94 -2.84
C LEU A 94 -4.65 -2.86 -3.57
N LEU A 95 -3.87 -3.93 -3.51
CA LEU A 95 -2.61 -4.04 -4.22
C LEU A 95 -2.79 -4.38 -5.72
N GLY A 96 -4.01 -4.69 -6.17
CA GLY A 96 -4.27 -5.08 -7.55
C GLY A 96 -3.64 -6.42 -7.95
N HIS A 97 -3.45 -7.33 -7.00
CA HIS A 97 -2.96 -8.67 -7.32
C HIS A 97 -4.07 -9.51 -7.95
N LYS A 98 -3.82 -10.08 -9.13
CA LYS A 98 -4.74 -11.04 -9.77
C LYS A 98 -4.86 -12.34 -8.98
N ASN A 99 -3.75 -12.80 -8.40
CA ASN A 99 -3.67 -14.00 -7.61
C ASN A 99 -3.32 -13.64 -6.16
N ILE A 100 -4.15 -14.08 -5.22
CA ILE A 100 -3.93 -13.90 -3.78
C ILE A 100 -2.62 -14.53 -3.29
N ALA A 101 -2.13 -15.57 -3.97
CA ALA A 101 -0.85 -16.20 -3.67
C ALA A 101 0.32 -15.18 -3.67
N THR A 102 0.25 -14.12 -4.48
CA THR A 102 1.24 -13.04 -4.48
C THR A 102 1.25 -12.26 -3.16
N THR A 103 0.13 -12.27 -2.43
CA THR A 103 -0.02 -11.60 -1.14
C THR A 103 0.38 -12.51 0.04
N GLN A 104 0.52 -13.82 -0.20
CA GLN A 104 0.89 -14.78 0.85
C GLN A 104 2.27 -14.56 1.47
N ILE A 105 3.14 -13.78 0.82
CA ILE A 105 4.41 -13.36 1.43
C ILE A 105 4.20 -12.63 2.78
N TYR A 106 3.00 -12.09 2.99
CA TYR A 106 2.61 -11.43 4.25
C TYR A 106 1.88 -12.37 5.23
N ALA A 107 1.74 -13.66 4.93
CA ALA A 107 0.97 -14.63 5.73
C ALA A 107 1.44 -14.68 7.19
N LYS A 108 2.75 -14.56 7.45
CA LYS A 108 3.31 -14.54 8.82
C LYS A 108 2.68 -13.47 9.72
N ILE A 109 2.25 -12.32 9.15
CA ILE A 109 1.61 -11.25 9.92
C ILE A 109 0.21 -11.69 10.32
N VAL A 110 -0.51 -12.37 9.41
CA VAL A 110 -1.84 -12.92 9.67
C VAL A 110 -1.77 -14.04 10.72
N ASP A 111 -0.77 -14.90 10.65
CA ASP A 111 -0.58 -16.01 11.61
C ASP A 111 -0.33 -15.48 13.02
N LYS A 112 0.53 -14.47 13.17
CA LYS A 112 0.73 -13.81 14.47
C LYS A 112 -0.58 -13.27 15.06
N LYS A 113 -1.43 -12.66 14.24
CA LYS A 113 -2.74 -12.17 14.69
C LYS A 113 -3.70 -13.27 15.10
N LYS A 114 -3.64 -14.45 14.45
CA LYS A 114 -4.41 -15.62 14.88
C LYS A 114 -3.99 -16.09 16.27
N GLU A 115 -2.66 -16.14 16.53
CA GLU A 115 -2.14 -16.48 17.85
C GLU A 115 -2.60 -15.49 18.91
N GLU A 116 -2.52 -14.19 18.62
CA GLU A 116 -3.03 -13.13 19.50
C GLU A 116 -4.54 -13.29 19.78
N ALA A 117 -5.34 -13.56 18.73
CA ALA A 117 -6.78 -13.76 18.87
C ALA A 117 -7.14 -14.98 19.73
N ILE A 118 -6.43 -16.09 19.57
CA ILE A 118 -6.63 -17.31 20.39
C ILE A 118 -6.27 -17.03 21.85
N SER A 119 -5.23 -16.24 22.12
CA SER A 119 -4.83 -15.90 23.49
C SER A 119 -5.86 -15.04 24.26
N LEU A 120 -6.83 -14.45 23.54
CA LEU A 120 -7.92 -13.68 24.15
C LEU A 120 -9.06 -14.56 24.67
N ILE A 121 -9.07 -15.86 24.34
CA ILE A 121 -10.12 -16.79 24.81
C ILE A 121 -9.88 -17.04 26.31
N PRO A 122 -10.83 -16.69 27.20
CA PRO A 122 -10.66 -16.93 28.62
C PRO A 122 -10.63 -18.43 28.93
N ASN A 123 -9.91 -18.81 29.99
CA ASN A 123 -9.97 -20.16 30.53
C ASN A 123 -11.38 -20.42 31.04
N LEU A 124 -12.05 -21.46 30.52
CA LEU A 124 -13.40 -21.83 30.92
C LEU A 124 -13.44 -22.75 32.15
N THR A 125 -12.28 -22.94 32.79
CA THR A 125 -12.11 -23.87 33.93
C THR A 125 -11.73 -23.14 35.24
N ASP A 126 -12.48 -22.09 35.59
CA ASP A 126 -12.51 -21.53 36.93
C ASP A 126 -13.87 -21.79 37.58
#